data_fe3cec8682135a317aa3a1eba8406382
#
_entry.id   fe3cec8682135a317aa3a1eba8406382
#
_cell.length_a   1.000
_cell.length_b   1.000
_cell.length_c   1.000
_cell.angle_alpha   90.00
_cell.angle_beta   90.00
_cell.angle_gamma   90.00
#
_symmetry.space_group_name_H-M   'P 1'
#
loop_
_entity.id
_entity.type
_entity.pdbx_description
1 polymer ?
#
loop_
_entity_poly.entity_id
_entity_poly.type
_entity_poly.pdbx_seq_one_letter_code
_entity_poly.pdbx_strand_id
1 'polypeptide(L)'
;KAFVTVEGKTLPGLGILDVTTQGNEKRMIGPVVLGTDFGDVVGYENHSGSTTLGAGQAPFGRVRSGMGNNGSDGTEGAVTEHVIGSYLHGPILPANPRLADTLIGWAAELATGRPVEPGDLDDEVARQAHTHQVTRLLA
;
A
#
# COMPACT_ATOMS: atom_id res chain seq x y z
N LYS A 1 -11.27 2.96 11.02
CA LYS A 1 -12.44 3.23 11.90
C LYS A 1 -13.64 2.36 11.54
N ALA A 2 -14.13 2.40 10.30
CA ALA A 2 -15.35 1.74 9.89
C ALA A 2 -15.36 1.37 8.40
N PHE A 3 -16.16 0.37 8.08
CA PHE A 3 -16.58 0.05 6.72
C PHE A 3 -18.10 0.25 6.62
N VAL A 4 -18.53 1.01 5.61
CA VAL A 4 -19.94 1.22 5.29
C VAL A 4 -20.29 0.41 4.05
N THR A 5 -21.21 -0.52 4.15
CA THR A 5 -21.61 -1.36 2.99
C THR A 5 -22.38 -0.53 1.96
N VAL A 6 -22.59 -1.09 0.77
CA VAL A 6 -23.38 -0.44 -0.30
C VAL A 6 -24.82 -0.14 0.19
N GLU A 7 -25.38 -1.00 1.03
CA GLU A 7 -26.71 -0.83 1.64
C GLU A 7 -26.72 0.15 2.82
N GLY A 8 -25.59 0.76 3.17
CA GLY A 8 -25.48 1.76 4.23
C GLY A 8 -25.27 1.19 5.64
N LYS A 9 -25.03 -0.13 5.79
CA LYS A 9 -24.74 -0.73 7.09
C LYS A 9 -23.30 -0.42 7.49
N THR A 10 -23.11 0.13 8.68
CA THR A 10 -21.78 0.41 9.25
C THR A 10 -21.26 -0.80 10.02
N LEU A 11 -20.07 -1.24 9.67
CA LEU A 11 -19.29 -2.27 10.36
C LEU A 11 -18.11 -1.60 11.06
N PRO A 12 -18.02 -1.67 12.40
CA PRO A 12 -16.89 -1.08 13.11
C PRO A 12 -15.60 -1.83 12.81
N GLY A 13 -14.52 -1.10 12.60
CA GLY A 13 -13.16 -1.65 12.49
C GLY A 13 -12.44 -1.65 13.83
N LEU A 14 -11.29 -2.31 13.88
CA LEU A 14 -10.44 -2.40 15.08
C LEU A 14 -9.78 -1.07 15.46
N GLY A 15 -9.77 -0.08 14.57
CA GLY A 15 -9.20 1.25 14.85
C GLY A 15 -7.68 1.34 14.74
N ILE A 16 -7.01 0.34 14.21
CA ILE A 16 -5.55 0.34 14.01
C ILE A 16 -5.15 1.49 13.06
N LEU A 17 -5.86 1.61 11.95
CA LEU A 17 -5.72 2.73 11.00
C LEU A 17 -6.94 3.65 11.10
N ASP A 18 -6.72 4.95 11.06
CA ASP A 18 -7.79 5.94 11.05
C ASP A 18 -8.34 6.14 9.63
N VAL A 19 -9.04 5.13 9.14
CA VAL A 19 -9.65 5.12 7.81
C VAL A 19 -11.13 4.79 7.88
N THR A 20 -11.89 5.32 6.93
CA THR A 20 -13.29 4.94 6.70
C THR A 20 -13.44 4.53 5.24
N THR A 21 -14.02 3.35 5.02
CA THR A 21 -14.26 2.83 3.67
C THR A 21 -15.74 2.78 3.37
N GLN A 22 -16.13 3.34 2.24
CA GLN A 22 -17.47 3.24 1.68
C GLN A 22 -17.47 2.19 0.57
N GLY A 23 -18.30 1.18 0.69
CA GLY A 23 -18.55 0.22 -0.39
C GLY A 23 -19.26 0.87 -1.56
N ASN A 24 -18.84 0.55 -2.79
CA ASN A 24 -19.42 1.05 -4.03
C ASN A 24 -19.67 -0.10 -5.01
N GLU A 25 -20.57 0.12 -5.98
CA GLU A 25 -20.81 -0.83 -7.06
C GLU A 25 -19.68 -0.82 -8.10
N LYS A 26 -19.13 0.37 -8.38
CA LYS A 26 -18.01 0.53 -9.33
C LYS A 26 -16.70 0.04 -8.72
N ARG A 27 -16.02 -0.85 -9.45
CA ARG A 27 -14.70 -1.35 -9.06
C ARG A 27 -13.58 -0.51 -9.65
N MET A 28 -12.54 -0.35 -8.88
CA MET A 28 -11.24 0.17 -9.29
C MET A 28 -10.33 -1.03 -9.58
N ILE A 29 -9.90 -1.18 -10.82
CA ILE A 29 -9.14 -2.35 -11.29
C ILE A 29 -8.04 -1.88 -12.23
N GLY A 30 -6.80 -2.23 -11.92
CA GLY A 30 -5.68 -1.91 -12.80
C GLY A 30 -4.32 -1.94 -12.10
N PRO A 31 -3.26 -1.75 -12.89
CA PRO A 31 -1.93 -1.56 -12.32
C PRO A 31 -1.83 -0.21 -11.62
N VAL A 32 -1.03 -0.17 -10.55
CA VAL A 32 -0.79 1.03 -9.76
C VAL A 32 0.71 1.25 -9.58
N VAL A 33 1.12 2.51 -9.63
CA VAL A 33 2.45 2.95 -9.20
C VAL A 33 2.27 4.03 -8.15
N LEU A 34 2.92 3.85 -7.01
CA LEU A 34 2.94 4.79 -5.90
C LEU A 34 4.33 5.36 -5.70
N GLY A 35 4.42 6.63 -5.36
CA GLY A 35 5.60 7.20 -4.69
C GLY A 35 5.43 7.09 -3.18
N THR A 36 6.34 6.40 -2.52
CA THR A 36 6.33 6.14 -1.07
C THR A 36 7.67 6.52 -0.43
N ASP A 37 7.73 6.55 0.89
CA ASP A 37 8.99 6.72 1.64
C ASP A 37 9.97 5.55 1.43
N PHE A 38 9.47 4.43 0.91
CA PHE A 38 10.26 3.23 0.59
C PHE A 38 10.71 3.20 -0.88
N GLY A 39 10.48 4.28 -1.64
CA GLY A 39 10.67 4.38 -3.08
C GLY A 39 9.38 4.14 -3.85
N ASP A 40 9.49 3.93 -5.17
CA ASP A 40 8.33 3.58 -5.97
C ASP A 40 7.84 2.18 -5.61
N VAL A 41 6.53 2.01 -5.47
CA VAL A 41 5.87 0.72 -5.21
C VAL A 41 4.91 0.43 -6.35
N VAL A 42 5.01 -0.76 -6.93
CA VAL A 42 4.12 -1.25 -7.98
C VAL A 42 3.20 -2.33 -7.45
N GLY A 43 1.99 -2.36 -7.95
CA GLY A 43 1.01 -3.39 -7.60
C GLY A 43 -0.17 -3.38 -8.54
N TYR A 44 -1.22 -4.07 -8.14
CA TYR A 44 -2.46 -4.19 -8.90
C TYR A 44 -3.63 -3.98 -7.95
N GLU A 45 -4.48 -3.00 -8.23
CA GLU A 45 -5.69 -2.76 -7.45
C GLU A 45 -6.89 -3.50 -8.03
N ASN A 46 -7.74 -4.03 -7.16
CA ASN A 46 -9.00 -4.67 -7.55
C ASN A 46 -9.99 -4.61 -6.38
N HIS A 47 -10.60 -3.47 -6.19
CA HIS A 47 -11.53 -3.24 -5.08
C HIS A 47 -12.70 -2.35 -5.50
N SER A 48 -13.76 -2.36 -4.69
CA SER A 48 -14.91 -1.46 -4.83
C SER A 48 -15.09 -0.56 -3.59
N GLY A 49 -14.19 -0.67 -2.60
CA GLY A 49 -14.17 0.25 -1.47
C GLY A 49 -13.57 1.59 -1.85
N SER A 50 -14.19 2.67 -1.44
CA SER A 50 -13.64 4.02 -1.51
C SER A 50 -13.21 4.42 -0.11
N THR A 51 -11.90 4.50 0.13
CA THR A 51 -11.33 4.78 1.44
C THR A 51 -10.93 6.23 1.58
N THR A 52 -11.31 6.82 2.70
CA THR A 52 -10.91 8.17 3.11
C THR A 52 -10.07 8.09 4.36
N LEU A 53 -8.94 8.78 4.37
CA LEU A 53 -8.05 8.89 5.52
C LEU A 53 -8.60 9.89 6.53
N GLY A 54 -8.45 9.58 7.81
CA GLY A 54 -8.72 10.51 8.90
C GLY A 54 -7.70 11.66 8.97
N ALA A 55 -8.05 12.72 9.68
CA ALA A 55 -7.17 13.87 9.85
C ALA A 55 -5.89 13.46 10.63
N GLY A 56 -4.77 13.42 10.00
CA GLY A 56 -3.49 12.99 10.60
C GLY A 56 -3.10 11.56 10.28
N GLN A 57 -3.94 10.78 9.58
CA GLN A 57 -3.55 9.49 9.05
C GLN A 57 -2.69 9.68 7.81
N ALA A 58 -1.45 9.21 7.88
CA ALA A 58 -0.56 9.23 6.72
C ALA A 58 -1.02 8.20 5.67
N PRO A 59 -1.01 8.54 4.36
CA PRO A 59 -1.16 7.56 3.30
C PRO A 59 0.06 6.65 3.24
N PHE A 60 -0.09 5.43 2.76
CA PHE A 60 1.05 4.57 2.41
C PHE A 60 1.85 5.16 1.25
N GLY A 61 1.17 5.75 0.26
CA GLY A 61 1.82 6.44 -0.83
C GLY A 61 0.94 7.42 -1.60
N ARG A 62 1.59 8.17 -2.49
CA ARG A 62 0.95 9.03 -3.47
C ARG A 62 0.82 8.31 -4.80
N VAL A 63 -0.37 8.31 -5.39
CA VAL A 63 -0.64 7.69 -6.68
C VAL A 63 0.09 8.46 -7.78
N ARG A 64 0.97 7.77 -8.51
CA ARG A 64 1.62 8.25 -9.74
C ARG A 64 0.91 7.72 -10.98
N SER A 65 0.34 6.51 -10.89
CA SER A 65 -0.50 5.87 -11.91
C SER A 65 -1.47 4.93 -11.20
N GLY A 66 -2.73 4.90 -11.59
CA GLY A 66 -3.78 4.12 -10.96
C GLY A 66 -4.85 5.00 -10.29
N MET A 67 -5.72 4.39 -9.50
CA MET A 67 -6.85 5.08 -8.83
C MET A 67 -6.66 5.22 -7.32
N GLY A 68 -6.02 4.26 -6.66
CA GLY A 68 -5.70 4.32 -5.24
C GLY A 68 -6.91 4.19 -4.33
N ASN A 69 -6.90 4.88 -3.19
CA ASN A 69 -7.88 4.74 -2.13
C ASN A 69 -9.33 4.99 -2.57
N ASN A 70 -9.54 5.94 -3.49
CA ASN A 70 -10.91 6.37 -3.86
C ASN A 70 -11.00 6.98 -5.28
N GLY A 71 -9.91 6.97 -6.04
CA GLY A 71 -9.84 7.49 -7.40
C GLY A 71 -9.87 9.02 -7.50
N SER A 72 -9.75 9.77 -6.41
CA SER A 72 -9.91 11.23 -6.41
C SER A 72 -8.89 12.01 -5.61
N ASP A 73 -8.40 11.51 -4.48
CA ASP A 73 -7.52 12.27 -3.59
C ASP A 73 -6.02 12.05 -3.85
N GLY A 74 -5.68 11.17 -4.79
CA GLY A 74 -4.30 10.87 -5.17
C GLY A 74 -3.51 10.14 -4.10
N THR A 75 -4.19 9.49 -3.14
CA THR A 75 -3.56 8.67 -2.12
C THR A 75 -3.85 7.18 -2.31
N GLU A 76 -3.00 6.33 -1.78
CA GLU A 76 -3.25 4.90 -1.68
C GLU A 76 -2.76 4.38 -0.33
N GLY A 77 -3.58 3.47 0.23
CA GLY A 77 -3.31 2.85 1.51
C GLY A 77 -3.26 3.82 2.68
N ALA A 78 -2.80 3.31 3.79
CA ALA A 78 -2.54 4.05 5.02
C ALA A 78 -1.36 3.42 5.75
N VAL A 79 -0.56 4.21 6.44
CA VAL A 79 0.57 3.73 7.23
C VAL A 79 0.57 4.38 8.61
N THR A 80 0.87 3.60 9.64
CA THR A 80 1.14 4.09 10.99
C THR A 80 2.14 3.16 11.66
N GLU A 81 3.19 3.70 12.25
CA GLU A 81 4.28 2.92 12.85
C GLU A 81 4.75 1.77 11.91
N HIS A 82 4.53 0.53 12.30
CA HIS A 82 4.90 -0.67 11.54
C HIS A 82 3.69 -1.37 10.89
N VAL A 83 2.60 -0.63 10.65
CA VAL A 83 1.38 -1.16 10.03
C VAL A 83 1.11 -0.46 8.71
N ILE A 84 0.96 -1.24 7.65
CA ILE A 84 0.53 -0.77 6.32
C ILE A 84 -0.78 -1.45 5.95
N GLY A 85 -1.78 -0.66 5.60
CA GLY A 85 -2.99 -1.13 4.93
C GLY A 85 -2.99 -0.66 3.48
N SER A 86 -3.29 -1.55 2.55
CA SER A 86 -3.22 -1.24 1.12
C SER A 86 -4.22 -2.07 0.32
N TYR A 87 -4.68 -1.53 -0.81
CA TYR A 87 -5.46 -2.26 -1.80
C TYR A 87 -4.59 -2.97 -2.85
N LEU A 88 -3.27 -2.80 -2.78
CA LEU A 88 -2.37 -3.41 -3.74
C LEU A 88 -2.32 -4.91 -3.56
N HIS A 89 -2.64 -5.62 -4.62
CA HIS A 89 -2.55 -7.07 -4.70
C HIS A 89 -1.19 -7.53 -5.21
N GLY A 90 -0.95 -8.82 -4.99
CA GLY A 90 0.32 -9.42 -5.18
C GLY A 90 0.67 -9.94 -6.57
N PRO A 91 1.87 -10.41 -6.60
CA PRO A 91 2.75 -10.50 -5.43
C PRO A 91 3.42 -9.14 -5.12
N ILE A 92 2.89 -8.39 -4.15
CA ILE A 92 3.40 -7.04 -3.85
C ILE A 92 4.85 -7.07 -3.38
N LEU A 93 5.23 -7.99 -2.48
CA LEU A 93 6.58 -8.00 -1.91
C LEU A 93 7.65 -8.44 -2.93
N PRO A 94 7.49 -9.53 -3.69
CA PRO A 94 8.44 -9.88 -4.74
C PRO A 94 8.59 -8.81 -5.84
N ALA A 95 7.54 -8.04 -6.11
CA ALA A 95 7.60 -6.95 -7.08
C ALA A 95 8.26 -5.67 -6.53
N ASN A 96 8.48 -5.57 -5.22
CA ASN A 96 9.00 -4.39 -4.54
C ASN A 96 10.05 -4.79 -3.49
N PRO A 97 11.28 -5.15 -3.89
CA PRO A 97 12.31 -5.67 -2.97
C PRO A 97 12.57 -4.74 -1.78
N ARG A 98 12.70 -3.44 -2.00
CA ARG A 98 12.92 -2.46 -0.91
C ARG A 98 11.79 -2.44 0.13
N LEU A 99 10.55 -2.60 -0.31
CA LEU A 99 9.42 -2.71 0.62
C LEU A 99 9.50 -4.01 1.42
N ALA A 100 9.89 -5.12 0.77
CA ALA A 100 10.09 -6.41 1.43
C ALA A 100 11.16 -6.30 2.52
N ASP A 101 12.32 -5.72 2.20
CA ASP A 101 13.44 -5.50 3.14
C ASP A 101 13.00 -4.64 4.33
N THR A 102 12.24 -3.57 4.08
CA THR A 102 11.70 -2.73 5.15
C THR A 102 10.82 -3.51 6.12
N LEU A 103 9.89 -4.32 5.59
CA LEU A 103 8.99 -5.12 6.43
C LEU A 103 9.74 -6.20 7.22
N ILE A 104 10.76 -6.81 6.62
CA ILE A 104 11.66 -7.75 7.31
C ILE A 104 12.40 -7.04 8.44
N GLY A 105 12.95 -5.85 8.16
CA GLY A 105 13.62 -5.01 9.15
C GLY A 105 12.69 -4.68 10.34
N TRP A 106 11.47 -4.22 10.07
CA TRP A 106 10.47 -3.95 11.11
C TRP A 106 10.12 -5.19 11.94
N ALA A 107 9.92 -6.34 11.29
CA ALA A 107 9.63 -7.58 12.00
C ALA A 107 10.81 -8.01 12.90
N ALA A 108 12.03 -7.86 12.41
CA ALA A 108 13.23 -8.18 13.17
C ALA A 108 13.45 -7.20 14.34
N GLU A 109 13.19 -5.91 14.13
CA GLU A 109 13.24 -4.90 15.20
C GLU A 109 12.24 -5.21 16.31
N LEU A 110 10.99 -5.51 15.95
CA LEU A 110 9.96 -5.91 16.93
C LEU A 110 10.35 -7.17 17.70
N ALA A 111 11.00 -8.13 17.04
CA ALA A 111 11.42 -9.39 17.68
C ALA A 111 12.66 -9.23 18.58
N THR A 112 13.58 -8.33 18.22
CA THR A 112 14.89 -8.22 18.89
C THR A 112 15.02 -7.00 19.82
N GLY A 113 14.09 -6.04 19.69
CA GLY A 113 14.14 -4.75 20.40
C GLY A 113 15.21 -3.78 19.89
N ARG A 114 15.79 -4.03 18.71
CA ARG A 114 16.80 -3.18 18.09
C ARG A 114 16.65 -3.18 16.56
N PRO A 115 17.01 -2.08 15.87
CA PRO A 115 17.03 -2.04 14.42
C PRO A 115 17.90 -3.16 13.83
N VAL A 116 17.41 -3.80 12.80
CA VAL A 116 18.13 -4.86 12.08
C VAL A 116 18.08 -4.50 10.60
N GLU A 117 19.25 -4.32 10.00
CA GLU A 117 19.38 -4.16 8.57
C GLU A 117 19.41 -5.55 7.92
N PRO A 118 18.56 -5.83 6.91
CA PRO A 118 18.74 -7.01 6.08
C PRO A 118 20.13 -7.00 5.44
N GLY A 119 20.81 -8.16 5.43
CA GLY A 119 22.08 -8.26 4.75
C GLY A 119 21.95 -8.08 3.24
N ASP A 120 23.09 -7.84 2.57
CA ASP A 120 23.13 -7.76 1.12
C ASP A 120 22.71 -9.09 0.48
N LEU A 121 21.66 -9.04 -0.32
CA LEU A 121 21.18 -10.14 -1.16
C LEU A 121 21.45 -9.82 -2.63
N ASP A 122 21.62 -10.85 -3.44
CA ASP A 122 21.72 -10.68 -4.90
C ASP A 122 20.33 -10.47 -5.50
N ASP A 123 19.79 -9.26 -5.33
CA ASP A 123 18.47 -8.84 -5.80
C ASP A 123 18.51 -8.10 -7.15
N GLU A 124 19.62 -8.15 -7.87
CA GLU A 124 19.81 -7.36 -9.08
C GLU A 124 18.70 -7.61 -10.12
N VAL A 125 18.34 -8.86 -10.34
CA VAL A 125 17.26 -9.24 -11.28
C VAL A 125 15.91 -8.70 -10.80
N ALA A 126 15.62 -8.79 -9.51
CA ALA A 126 14.38 -8.28 -8.93
C ALA A 126 14.29 -6.74 -9.04
N ARG A 127 15.40 -6.03 -8.78
CA ARG A 127 15.49 -4.58 -8.96
C ARG A 127 15.31 -4.14 -10.41
N GLN A 128 15.91 -4.86 -11.35
CA GLN A 128 15.75 -4.59 -12.78
C GLN A 128 14.30 -4.81 -13.23
N ALA A 129 13.67 -5.90 -12.80
CA ALA A 129 12.26 -6.19 -13.10
C ALA A 129 11.33 -5.10 -12.53
N HIS A 130 11.56 -4.69 -11.27
CA HIS A 130 10.85 -3.59 -10.65
C HIS A 130 10.99 -2.27 -11.44
N THR A 131 12.22 -1.87 -11.76
CA THR A 131 12.51 -0.63 -12.52
C THR A 131 11.84 -0.66 -13.89
N HIS A 132 11.90 -1.78 -14.58
CA HIS A 132 11.22 -1.96 -15.86
C HIS A 132 9.70 -1.78 -15.73
N GLN A 133 9.11 -2.36 -14.69
CA GLN A 133 7.66 -2.28 -14.45
C GLN A 133 7.24 -0.84 -14.14
N VAL A 134 7.96 -0.13 -13.25
CA VAL A 134 7.71 1.30 -12.95
C VAL A 134 7.78 2.13 -14.23
N THR A 135 8.88 2.00 -15.01
CA THR A 135 9.06 2.78 -16.23
C THR A 135 7.93 2.54 -17.23
N ARG A 136 7.55 1.28 -17.45
CA ARG A 136 6.48 0.91 -18.38
C ARG A 136 5.11 1.46 -17.97
N LEU A 137 4.82 1.54 -16.68
CA LEU A 137 3.53 2.01 -16.17
C LEU A 137 3.43 3.53 -16.06
N LEU A 138 4.54 4.24 -16.10
CA LEU A 138 4.60 5.71 -16.09
C LEU A 138 4.79 6.32 -17.48
N ALA A 139 5.06 5.51 -18.51
CA ALA A 139 5.18 5.95 -19.90
C ALA A 139 3.80 6.18 -20.54
#